data_ac609dd0471f71afa9bcc068547de5fc
#
_entry.id   ac609dd0471f71afa9bcc068547de5fc
#
_cell.length_a   1.000
_cell.length_b   1.000
_cell.length_c   1.000
_cell.angle_alpha   90.00
_cell.angle_beta   90.00
_cell.angle_gamma   90.00
#
_symmetry.space_group_name_H-M   'P 1'
#
loop_
_entity.id
_entity.type
_entity.pdbx_description
1 polymer ?
#
loop_
_entity_poly.entity_id
_entity_poly.type
_entity_poly.pdbx_seq_one_letter_code
_entity_poly.pdbx_strand_id
1 'polypeptide(L)'
;MAEKALVHRMEQAALTTKIRLLDLAHQTLIHIGGDLSVCDMMTAIWQYAIHYDVKNPHWEGRDRFVLSKGHAAAVTSFSQAAIGCYDVGDIYKEYATN
;
A
#
# COMPACT_ATOMS: atom_id res chain seq x y z
N MET A 1 -24.32 3.69 5.83
CA MET A 1 -23.79 4.51 6.90
C MET A 1 -22.39 4.09 7.28
N ALA A 2 -22.19 2.98 7.99
CA ALA A 2 -20.82 2.49 8.21
C ALA A 2 -20.11 2.19 6.88
N GLU A 3 -20.85 1.67 5.90
CA GLU A 3 -20.29 1.39 4.58
C GLU A 3 -19.84 2.64 3.83
N LYS A 4 -20.60 3.73 3.93
CA LYS A 4 -20.20 5.00 3.29
C LYS A 4 -18.97 5.59 3.94
N ALA A 5 -18.86 5.52 5.25
CA ALA A 5 -17.68 5.98 5.97
C ALA A 5 -16.45 5.15 5.61
N LEU A 6 -16.62 3.83 5.49
CA LEU A 6 -15.54 2.94 5.09
C LEU A 6 -15.08 3.22 3.67
N VAL A 7 -16.02 3.36 2.73
CA VAL A 7 -15.70 3.66 1.33
C VAL A 7 -14.97 5.00 1.23
N HIS A 8 -15.46 6.02 1.94
CA HIS A 8 -14.81 7.34 1.95
C HIS A 8 -13.38 7.24 2.48
N ARG A 9 -13.18 6.50 3.57
CA ARG A 9 -11.85 6.31 4.15
C ARG A 9 -10.91 5.60 3.19
N MET A 10 -11.41 4.58 2.48
CA MET A 10 -10.61 3.87 1.48
C MET A 10 -10.27 4.77 0.29
N GLU A 11 -11.21 5.61 -0.14
CA GLU A 11 -10.95 6.58 -1.22
C GLU A 11 -9.86 7.56 -0.82
N GLN A 12 -9.89 8.05 0.42
CA GLN A 12 -8.85 8.93 0.93
C GLN A 12 -7.51 8.22 1.03
N ALA A 13 -7.50 6.97 1.48
CA ALA A 13 -6.29 6.18 1.56
C ALA A 13 -5.69 5.92 0.18
N ALA A 14 -6.53 5.62 -0.81
CA ALA A 14 -6.07 5.42 -2.19
C ALA A 14 -5.49 6.70 -2.77
N LEU A 15 -6.15 7.84 -2.53
CA LEU A 15 -5.65 9.12 -3.00
C LEU A 15 -4.30 9.47 -2.37
N THR A 16 -4.16 9.25 -1.07
CA THR A 16 -2.90 9.48 -0.37
C THR A 16 -1.79 8.61 -0.95
N THR A 17 -2.08 7.34 -1.21
CA THR A 17 -1.11 6.43 -1.82
C THR A 17 -0.71 6.90 -3.22
N LYS A 18 -1.66 7.34 -4.03
CA LYS A 18 -1.37 7.86 -5.37
C LYS A 18 -0.46 9.08 -5.32
N ILE A 19 -0.71 9.98 -4.37
CA ILE A 19 0.14 11.17 -4.18
C ILE A 19 1.55 10.74 -3.79
N ARG A 20 1.69 9.79 -2.88
CA ARG A 20 2.99 9.26 -2.46
C ARG A 20 3.73 8.57 -3.60
N LEU A 21 3.01 7.83 -4.45
CA LEU A 21 3.61 7.20 -5.62
C LEU A 21 4.15 8.24 -6.60
N LEU A 22 3.39 9.30 -6.86
CA LEU A 22 3.84 10.38 -7.74
C LEU A 22 5.05 11.10 -7.16
N ASP A 23 5.05 11.34 -5.85
CA ASP A 23 6.19 11.96 -5.17
C ASP A 23 7.43 11.09 -5.25
N LEU A 24 7.30 9.79 -5.01
CA LEU A 24 8.40 8.85 -5.11
C LEU A 24 8.93 8.76 -6.56
N ALA A 25 8.03 8.75 -7.54
CA ALA A 25 8.41 8.71 -8.95
C ALA A 25 9.19 9.95 -9.36
N HIS A 26 8.94 11.08 -8.72
CA HIS A 26 9.69 12.32 -8.94
C HIS A 26 11.12 12.22 -8.38
N GLN A 27 11.30 11.47 -7.31
CA GLN A 27 12.60 11.35 -6.62
C GLN A 27 13.47 10.21 -7.16
N THR A 28 12.87 9.15 -7.65
CA THR A 28 13.59 7.97 -8.10
C THR A 28 12.81 7.23 -9.18
N LEU A 29 13.48 6.28 -9.83
CA LEU A 29 12.85 5.48 -10.88
C LEU A 29 12.00 4.37 -10.27
N ILE A 30 10.71 4.40 -10.56
CA ILE A 30 9.77 3.32 -10.21
C ILE A 30 8.88 3.00 -11.41
N HIS A 31 8.17 1.88 -11.34
CA HIS A 31 7.22 1.47 -12.38
C HIS A 31 5.85 2.09 -12.11
N ILE A 32 5.74 3.43 -12.28
CA ILE A 32 4.55 4.19 -11.88
C ILE A 32 3.26 3.70 -12.55
N GLY A 33 3.32 3.29 -13.81
CA GLY A 33 2.15 2.77 -14.51
C GLY A 33 1.62 1.49 -13.88
N GLY A 34 2.51 0.56 -13.54
CA GLY A 34 2.15 -0.67 -12.86
C GLY A 34 1.61 -0.43 -11.46
N ASP A 35 2.22 0.50 -10.73
CA ASP A 35 1.78 0.86 -9.39
C ASP A 35 0.39 1.51 -9.40
N LEU A 36 0.17 2.49 -10.30
CA LEU A 36 -1.12 3.18 -10.36
C LEU A 36 -2.25 2.26 -10.82
N SER A 37 -1.95 1.31 -11.70
CA SER A 37 -2.97 0.44 -12.28
C SER A 37 -3.68 -0.43 -11.24
N VAL A 38 -3.04 -0.74 -10.11
CA VAL A 38 -3.61 -1.60 -9.07
C VAL A 38 -3.82 -0.87 -7.75
N CYS A 39 -3.64 0.44 -7.70
CA CYS A 39 -3.67 1.19 -6.46
C CYS A 39 -5.00 1.06 -5.71
N ASP A 40 -6.13 1.20 -6.41
CA ASP A 40 -7.45 1.10 -5.77
C ASP A 40 -7.69 -0.31 -5.24
N MET A 41 -7.34 -1.33 -6.02
CA MET A 41 -7.47 -2.72 -5.60
C MET A 41 -6.58 -3.02 -4.40
N MET A 42 -5.32 -2.57 -4.44
CA MET A 42 -4.38 -2.79 -3.36
C MET A 42 -4.84 -2.12 -2.07
N THR A 43 -5.39 -0.91 -2.16
CA THR A 43 -5.96 -0.21 -1.02
C THR A 43 -7.11 -1.00 -0.42
N ALA A 44 -8.02 -1.52 -1.25
CA ALA A 44 -9.15 -2.30 -0.76
C ALA A 44 -8.68 -3.59 -0.07
N ILE A 45 -7.67 -4.25 -0.61
CA ILE A 45 -7.11 -5.46 0.01
C ILE A 45 -6.57 -5.16 1.40
N TRP A 46 -5.68 -4.19 1.53
CA TRP A 46 -4.97 -3.94 2.79
C TRP A 46 -5.81 -3.18 3.81
N GLN A 47 -6.77 -2.36 3.37
CA GLN A 47 -7.63 -1.61 4.28
C GLN A 47 -8.85 -2.39 4.75
N TYR A 48 -9.30 -3.37 3.97
CA TYR A 48 -10.57 -4.02 4.25
C TYR A 48 -10.55 -5.53 4.17
N ALA A 49 -10.09 -6.09 3.04
CA ALA A 49 -10.31 -7.50 2.75
C ALA A 49 -9.37 -8.45 3.49
N ILE A 50 -8.14 -8.04 3.75
CA ILE A 50 -7.13 -8.93 4.31
C ILE A 50 -7.30 -9.11 5.82
N HIS A 51 -7.19 -10.33 6.29
CA HIS A 51 -7.16 -10.64 7.72
C HIS A 51 -5.70 -10.63 8.19
N TYR A 52 -5.30 -9.52 8.79
CA TYR A 52 -3.92 -9.29 9.15
C TYR A 52 -3.82 -8.43 10.42
N ASP A 53 -2.93 -8.81 11.35
CA ASP A 53 -2.69 -8.06 12.57
C ASP A 53 -1.25 -7.55 12.57
N VAL A 54 -1.06 -6.23 12.46
CA VAL A 54 0.27 -5.62 12.43
C VAL A 54 1.03 -5.80 13.75
N LYS A 55 0.30 -6.02 14.85
CA LYS A 55 0.91 -6.27 16.16
C LYS A 55 1.38 -7.72 16.31
N ASN A 56 0.88 -8.62 15.49
CA ASN A 56 1.26 -10.02 15.48
C ASN A 56 1.42 -10.51 14.04
N PRO A 57 2.49 -10.10 13.36
CA PRO A 57 2.65 -10.36 11.92
C PRO A 57 2.85 -11.83 11.57
N HIS A 58 3.11 -12.68 12.56
CA HIS A 58 3.27 -14.12 12.35
C HIS A 58 2.06 -14.93 12.80
N TRP A 59 0.95 -14.28 13.09
CA TRP A 59 -0.30 -14.96 13.45
C TRP A 59 -0.69 -15.98 12.38
N GLU A 60 -0.95 -17.21 12.81
CA GLU A 60 -1.25 -18.31 11.88
C GLU A 60 -2.56 -18.12 11.10
N GLY A 61 -3.54 -17.47 11.71
CA GLY A 61 -4.83 -17.19 11.07
C GLY A 61 -4.80 -16.05 10.05
N ARG A 62 -3.65 -15.40 9.88
CA ARG A 62 -3.54 -14.27 8.96
C ARG A 62 -3.67 -14.70 7.50
N ASP A 63 -4.20 -13.81 6.70
CA ASP A 63 -4.12 -13.96 5.25
C ASP A 63 -2.68 -13.71 4.79
N ARG A 64 -2.28 -14.45 3.78
CA ARG A 64 -0.96 -14.31 3.19
C ARG A 64 -1.08 -13.66 1.83
N PHE A 65 -0.34 -12.59 1.66
CA PHE A 65 -0.34 -11.83 0.41
C PHE A 65 0.92 -12.15 -0.40
N VAL A 66 0.72 -12.47 -1.67
CA VAL A 66 1.83 -12.71 -2.60
C VAL A 66 1.63 -11.82 -3.81
N LEU A 67 2.61 -10.96 -4.08
CA LEU A 67 2.57 -10.07 -5.24
C LEU A 67 3.16 -10.78 -6.46
N SER A 68 2.32 -11.05 -7.46
CA SER A 68 2.76 -11.69 -8.70
C SER A 68 3.20 -10.67 -9.77
N LYS A 69 2.99 -9.39 -9.50
CA LYS A 69 3.29 -8.30 -10.42
C LYS A 69 4.44 -7.48 -9.84
N GLY A 70 5.68 -7.86 -10.19
CA GLY A 70 6.87 -7.27 -9.58
C GLY A 70 6.99 -5.76 -9.74
N HIS A 71 6.44 -5.19 -10.81
CA HIS A 71 6.48 -3.74 -11.04
C HIS A 71 5.40 -2.97 -10.27
N ALA A 72 4.72 -3.62 -9.33
CA ALA A 72 3.78 -2.96 -8.40
C ALA A 72 4.30 -3.00 -6.96
N ALA A 73 5.60 -3.11 -6.75
CA ALA A 73 6.20 -3.20 -5.42
C ALA A 73 5.97 -1.92 -4.60
N ALA A 74 6.08 -0.75 -5.22
CA ALA A 74 5.94 0.51 -4.50
C ALA A 74 4.53 0.70 -3.93
N VAL A 75 3.48 0.43 -4.73
CA VAL A 75 2.11 0.56 -4.25
C VAL A 75 1.80 -0.44 -3.14
N THR A 76 2.36 -1.65 -3.22
CA THR A 76 2.22 -2.65 -2.17
C THR A 76 2.84 -2.14 -0.87
N SER A 77 4.07 -1.60 -0.94
CA SER A 77 4.76 -1.04 0.22
C SER A 77 3.98 0.10 0.87
N PHE A 78 3.48 1.04 0.07
CA PHE A 78 2.70 2.15 0.62
C PHE A 78 1.37 1.69 1.21
N SER A 79 0.72 0.68 0.62
CA SER A 79 -0.53 0.13 1.16
C SER A 79 -0.29 -0.56 2.50
N GLN A 80 0.80 -1.29 2.63
CA GLN A 80 1.18 -1.92 3.90
C GLN A 80 1.53 -0.87 4.95
N ALA A 81 2.25 0.18 4.57
CA ALA A 81 2.58 1.28 5.49
C ALA A 81 1.31 1.99 5.97
N ALA A 82 0.29 2.11 5.13
CA ALA A 82 -0.96 2.77 5.49
C ALA A 82 -1.69 2.08 6.63
N ILE A 83 -1.53 0.77 6.79
CA ILE A 83 -2.13 0.03 7.91
C ILE A 83 -1.17 -0.14 9.09
N GLY A 84 0.04 0.41 9.00
CA GLY A 84 0.98 0.43 10.11
C GLY A 84 2.04 -0.65 10.10
N CYS A 85 2.26 -1.36 8.98
CA CYS A 85 3.30 -2.38 8.93
C CYS A 85 4.69 -1.80 9.10
N TYR A 86 4.93 -0.58 8.60
CA TYR A 86 6.19 0.14 8.77
C TYR A 86 5.99 1.62 8.42
N ASP A 87 7.03 2.40 8.66
CA ASP A 87 6.99 3.85 8.44
C ASP A 87 7.17 4.18 6.95
N VAL A 88 6.38 5.13 6.45
CA VAL A 88 6.48 5.60 5.07
C VAL A 88 7.88 6.13 4.76
N GLY A 89 8.54 6.78 5.73
CA GLY A 89 9.90 7.27 5.56
C GLY A 89 10.90 6.19 5.19
N ASP A 90 10.70 4.97 5.68
CA ASP A 90 11.56 3.84 5.35
C ASP A 90 11.47 3.46 3.89
N ILE A 91 10.29 3.61 3.27
CA ILE A 91 10.10 3.36 1.84
C ILE A 91 10.95 4.32 1.02
N TYR A 92 10.88 5.61 1.35
CA TYR A 92 11.67 6.62 0.64
C TYR A 92 13.17 6.36 0.78
N LYS A 93 13.62 5.98 1.96
CA LYS A 93 15.03 5.65 2.19
C LYS A 93 15.49 4.47 1.36
N GLU A 94 14.69 3.42 1.31
CA GLU A 94 15.03 2.20 0.57
C GLU A 94 15.18 2.49 -0.92
N TYR A 95 14.24 3.24 -1.49
CA TYR A 95 14.31 3.59 -2.91
C TYR A 95 15.43 4.57 -3.22
N ALA A 96 15.77 5.44 -2.29
CA ALA A 96 16.85 6.41 -2.47
C ALA A 96 18.24 5.75 -2.49
N THR A 97 18.42 4.61 -1.84
CA THR A 97 19.70 3.93 -1.77
C THR A 97 19.97 2.97 -2.94
N ASN A 98 18.97 2.73 -3.73
CA ASN A 98 19.07 1.89 -4.92
C ASN A 98 19.18 2.72 -6.19
#